data_de9e75a8b8037c68c886ed9237bedc03
#
_entry.id   de9e75a8b8037c68c886ed9237bedc03
#
_cell.length_a   1.000
_cell.length_b   1.000
_cell.length_c   1.000
_cell.angle_alpha   90.00
_cell.angle_beta   90.00
_cell.angle_gamma   90.00
#
_symmetry.space_group_name_H-M   'P 1'
#
loop_
_entity.id
_entity.type
_entity.pdbx_description
1 polymer ?
#
loop_
_entity_poly.entity_id
_entity_poly.type
_entity_poly.pdbx_seq_one_letter_code
_entity_poly.pdbx_strand_id
1 'polypeptide(L)'
;MYRTNTCGELRLSDVGKEVTLAGWVQRARKMGGMTFVDLRDRYGITQLVFNEADNTDLCGEANKLGREYCIQVKGVVNERQSKNSKIPTGDIEIIAKELTVLSSSETPPFTIEDNTDGGDDLRMKYRYLDLRREAVRKNMELRHRMTILIRNFLDAAQFMEVETPILIGSTPEGARDFVVPSRMNPGQFYALPQSPQTLKQLLMVAGFDRYFQIAKCFRDEDLRADRQPEFTQIDCEMSFVDQDDVINLFEEMARHLFREIRGVELPKLEQMKWHDAMKRYGSDKPDLRFGMEFVELMDDLKGTGSFSVFDEAAYIGGIVVPGCADYSRKQLNELTDFVKRPQVGAQGLVFIKYNADGTIKSSIDKFYTEEQLLKVKATTGAKDGDLVLILSGNNVRKTQVQLCSLRLEMGDRLGLRDKNVFKCLWIVDFPLFEWSDEEQRLMATHHPFTMPNPDDIKLLDEHPEQVRAKAYDFVCNGIEVGGGSLRIHDTQLQEKMFEVLGFTPESAKAQFGFLMNAFKYGAPPHAGLAFGLDRFVSIMAGLDSIRDCIAFPKNNSGRDVMLDAPSFIDQKQLDELEIKLDLKA
;
A
#
# COMPACT_ATOMS: atom_id res chain seq x y z
N MET A 1 37.81 10.18 -15.12
CA MET A 1 36.72 9.56 -14.29
C MET A 1 36.88 10.10 -12.88
N TYR A 2 35.80 10.53 -12.21
CA TYR A 2 35.89 11.14 -10.88
C TYR A 2 36.17 10.14 -9.74
N ARG A 3 36.01 8.84 -9.98
CA ARG A 3 36.30 7.79 -9.00
C ARG A 3 36.72 6.49 -9.68
N THR A 4 37.61 5.74 -9.04
CA THR A 4 38.00 4.38 -9.44
C THR A 4 37.12 3.33 -8.74
N ASN A 5 36.70 3.63 -7.49
CA ASN A 5 35.97 2.74 -6.62
C ASN A 5 34.82 3.48 -5.92
N THR A 6 33.84 2.71 -5.45
CA THR A 6 32.75 3.22 -4.61
C THR A 6 33.13 3.20 -3.13
N CYS A 7 32.40 3.96 -2.30
CA CYS A 7 32.65 4.00 -0.85
C CYS A 7 32.17 2.74 -0.10
N GLY A 8 31.65 1.74 -0.80
CA GLY A 8 31.12 0.51 -0.19
C GLY A 8 31.85 -0.77 -0.58
N GLU A 9 32.73 -0.75 -1.58
CA GLU A 9 33.25 -1.99 -2.18
C GLU A 9 34.62 -2.45 -1.67
N LEU A 10 35.44 -1.55 -1.14
CA LEU A 10 36.81 -1.84 -0.73
C LEU A 10 36.88 -2.74 0.52
N ARG A 11 37.87 -3.66 0.53
CA ARG A 11 38.06 -4.66 1.59
C ARG A 11 39.56 -4.78 1.93
N LEU A 12 39.90 -5.61 2.92
CA LEU A 12 41.31 -5.88 3.31
C LEU A 12 42.16 -6.41 2.13
N SER A 13 41.56 -7.08 1.14
CA SER A 13 42.23 -7.54 -0.08
C SER A 13 42.71 -6.39 -0.99
N ASP A 14 42.26 -5.16 -0.73
CA ASP A 14 42.57 -4.00 -1.52
C ASP A 14 43.66 -3.14 -0.86
N VAL A 15 44.17 -3.53 0.32
CA VAL A 15 45.24 -2.83 1.02
C VAL A 15 46.48 -2.67 0.14
N GLY A 16 47.02 -1.45 0.10
CA GLY A 16 48.14 -1.05 -0.74
C GLY A 16 47.74 -0.51 -2.11
N LYS A 17 46.48 -0.65 -2.56
CA LYS A 17 46.00 -0.08 -3.82
C LYS A 17 45.81 1.43 -3.71
N GLU A 18 46.21 2.15 -4.74
CA GLU A 18 45.85 3.56 -4.91
C GLU A 18 44.48 3.66 -5.52
N VAL A 19 43.59 4.44 -4.89
CA VAL A 19 42.16 4.59 -5.31
C VAL A 19 41.78 6.05 -5.28
N THR A 20 40.76 6.38 -6.09
CA THR A 20 40.07 7.66 -6.05
C THR A 20 38.60 7.42 -5.68
N LEU A 21 38.16 8.05 -4.59
CA LEU A 21 36.78 8.03 -4.13
C LEU A 21 36.13 9.40 -4.34
N ALA A 22 34.82 9.43 -4.57
CA ALA A 22 34.04 10.66 -4.59
C ALA A 22 32.69 10.42 -3.93
N GLY A 23 32.25 11.38 -3.13
CA GLY A 23 31.01 11.28 -2.35
C GLY A 23 30.78 12.52 -1.50
N TRP A 24 29.90 12.36 -0.52
CA TRP A 24 29.54 13.41 0.43
C TRP A 24 30.16 13.16 1.81
N VAL A 25 30.68 14.23 2.43
CA VAL A 25 31.20 14.20 3.80
C VAL A 25 30.06 14.00 4.78
N GLN A 26 29.90 12.81 5.32
CA GLN A 26 28.90 12.56 6.36
C GLN A 26 29.34 13.15 7.69
N ARG A 27 30.62 12.98 8.04
CA ARG A 27 31.20 13.45 9.30
C ARG A 27 32.69 13.71 9.16
N ALA A 28 33.18 14.80 9.76
CA ALA A 28 34.60 15.09 9.93
C ALA A 28 34.91 15.19 11.42
N ARG A 29 36.06 14.64 11.86
CA ARG A 29 36.50 14.59 13.26
C ARG A 29 37.99 14.89 13.33
N LYS A 30 38.37 15.83 14.18
CA LYS A 30 39.78 16.16 14.46
C LYS A 30 40.24 15.43 15.72
N MET A 31 41.33 14.71 15.65
CA MET A 31 41.89 13.97 16.77
C MET A 31 43.44 13.93 16.67
N GLY A 32 44.14 14.64 17.54
CA GLY A 32 45.58 14.51 17.74
C GLY A 32 46.45 14.69 16.49
N GLY A 33 46.24 15.75 15.70
CA GLY A 33 47.01 16.00 14.45
C GLY A 33 46.50 15.21 13.25
N MET A 34 45.40 14.49 13.39
CA MET A 34 44.73 13.78 12.30
C MET A 34 43.28 14.25 12.11
N THR A 35 42.82 14.26 10.87
CA THR A 35 41.42 14.48 10.52
C THR A 35 40.87 13.24 9.87
N PHE A 36 39.81 12.69 10.49
CA PHE A 36 39.07 11.56 10.00
C PHE A 36 37.80 12.06 9.33
N VAL A 37 37.55 11.60 8.09
CA VAL A 37 36.35 11.96 7.34
C VAL A 37 35.61 10.68 6.92
N ASP A 38 34.37 10.57 7.32
CA ASP A 38 33.48 9.51 6.82
C ASP A 38 32.87 9.99 5.49
N LEU A 39 33.36 9.44 4.38
CA LEU A 39 32.88 9.72 3.03
C LEU A 39 31.81 8.74 2.64
N ARG A 40 30.64 9.23 2.23
CA ARG A 40 29.48 8.44 1.86
C ARG A 40 29.12 8.62 0.39
N ASP A 41 28.80 7.52 -0.26
CA ASP A 41 28.09 7.50 -1.54
C ASP A 41 26.84 6.60 -1.47
N ARG A 42 26.26 6.25 -2.61
CA ARG A 42 25.10 5.32 -2.68
C ARG A 42 25.44 3.93 -2.12
N TYR A 43 26.68 3.49 -2.23
CA TYR A 43 27.10 2.10 -1.99
C TYR A 43 27.61 1.85 -0.56
N GLY A 44 27.96 2.92 0.16
CA GLY A 44 28.40 2.80 1.53
C GLY A 44 29.19 4.00 2.05
N ILE A 45 29.95 3.74 3.09
CA ILE A 45 30.77 4.73 3.80
C ILE A 45 32.18 4.21 3.89
N THR A 46 33.17 5.04 3.58
CA THR A 46 34.60 4.73 3.78
C THR A 46 35.26 5.83 4.60
N GLN A 47 36.08 5.47 5.60
CA GLN A 47 36.87 6.44 6.38
C GLN A 47 38.06 6.89 5.57
N LEU A 48 38.27 8.19 5.51
CA LEU A 48 39.45 8.85 5.00
C LEU A 48 40.27 9.36 6.17
N VAL A 49 41.60 9.31 6.08
CA VAL A 49 42.55 9.81 7.08
C VAL A 49 43.47 10.84 6.45
N PHE A 50 43.50 12.02 7.04
CA PHE A 50 44.42 13.11 6.73
C PHE A 50 45.30 13.33 7.93
N ASN A 51 46.61 13.13 7.76
CA ASN A 51 47.58 13.23 8.84
C ASN A 51 48.45 14.48 8.64
N GLU A 52 48.49 15.35 9.64
CA GLU A 52 49.26 16.58 9.63
C GLU A 52 50.76 16.31 9.50
N ALA A 53 51.24 15.20 10.09
CA ALA A 53 52.64 14.80 10.00
C ALA A 53 53.08 14.42 8.59
N ASP A 54 52.13 13.92 7.75
CA ASP A 54 52.41 13.52 6.37
C ASP A 54 52.26 14.72 5.40
N ASN A 55 51.22 15.54 5.60
CA ASN A 55 50.95 16.73 4.78
C ASN A 55 50.09 17.74 5.56
N THR A 56 50.73 18.77 6.11
CA THR A 56 50.09 19.82 6.92
C THR A 56 49.04 20.60 6.12
N ASP A 57 49.31 20.94 4.87
CA ASP A 57 48.41 21.73 4.03
C ASP A 57 47.15 20.91 3.69
N LEU A 58 47.31 19.67 3.30
CA LEU A 58 46.21 18.76 3.00
C LEU A 58 45.31 18.50 4.22
N CYS A 59 45.93 18.30 5.40
CA CYS A 59 45.18 18.17 6.65
C CYS A 59 44.47 19.49 7.01
N GLY A 60 45.09 20.63 6.74
CA GLY A 60 44.50 21.95 6.89
C GLY A 60 43.27 22.16 6.02
N GLU A 61 43.31 21.71 4.77
CA GLU A 61 42.13 21.71 3.85
C GLU A 61 41.03 20.76 4.35
N ALA A 62 41.39 19.56 4.78
CA ALA A 62 40.41 18.60 5.33
C ALA A 62 39.72 19.13 6.60
N ASN A 63 40.39 19.97 7.37
CA ASN A 63 39.86 20.63 8.56
C ASN A 63 38.73 21.64 8.26
N LYS A 64 38.64 22.11 7.02
CA LYS A 64 37.63 23.08 6.57
C LYS A 64 36.36 22.38 6.04
N LEU A 65 36.39 21.04 5.89
CA LEU A 65 35.28 20.29 5.35
C LEU A 65 34.05 20.36 6.27
N GLY A 66 32.93 20.79 5.71
CA GLY A 66 31.61 20.75 6.34
C GLY A 66 30.84 19.46 6.00
N ARG A 67 29.77 19.20 6.76
CA ARG A 67 28.85 18.12 6.43
C ARG A 67 28.27 18.33 5.04
N GLU A 68 28.05 17.21 4.32
CA GLU A 68 27.49 17.15 2.97
C GLU A 68 28.30 17.88 1.89
N TYR A 69 29.54 18.33 2.17
CA TYR A 69 30.44 18.74 1.09
C TYR A 69 30.64 17.57 0.14
N CYS A 70 30.52 17.80 -1.16
CA CYS A 70 30.82 16.82 -2.19
C CYS A 70 32.32 16.92 -2.49
N ILE A 71 33.06 15.84 -2.25
CA ILE A 71 34.51 15.82 -2.40
C ILE A 71 34.99 14.64 -3.23
N GLN A 72 36.18 14.80 -3.80
CA GLN A 72 36.95 13.73 -4.41
C GLN A 72 38.27 13.60 -3.61
N VAL A 73 38.65 12.36 -3.29
CA VAL A 73 39.91 12.06 -2.57
C VAL A 73 40.64 10.95 -3.28
N LYS A 74 41.94 11.18 -3.56
CA LYS A 74 42.86 10.15 -4.03
C LYS A 74 43.74 9.73 -2.85
N GLY A 75 43.95 8.44 -2.67
CA GLY A 75 44.72 7.92 -1.55
C GLY A 75 45.01 6.43 -1.67
N VAL A 76 45.65 5.89 -0.64
CA VAL A 76 46.01 4.47 -0.56
C VAL A 76 45.14 3.77 0.46
N VAL A 77 44.63 2.59 0.09
CA VAL A 77 43.87 1.73 1.00
C VAL A 77 44.84 1.19 2.07
N ASN A 78 44.50 1.37 3.33
CA ASN A 78 45.24 0.88 4.47
C ASN A 78 44.34 0.08 5.41
N GLU A 79 44.92 -0.87 6.14
CA GLU A 79 44.21 -1.57 7.20
C GLU A 79 43.97 -0.63 8.39
N ARG A 80 42.78 -0.59 8.90
CA ARG A 80 42.35 0.27 9.99
C ARG A 80 42.82 -0.27 11.33
N GLN A 81 43.44 0.56 12.14
CA GLN A 81 43.90 0.17 13.49
C GLN A 81 42.69 -0.13 14.41
N SER A 82 41.65 0.70 14.37
CA SER A 82 40.43 0.52 15.14
C SER A 82 39.30 0.13 14.20
N LYS A 83 39.07 -1.18 14.08
CA LYS A 83 38.04 -1.76 13.17
C LYS A 83 36.63 -1.38 13.58
N ASN A 84 35.76 -1.16 12.60
CA ASN A 84 34.35 -0.83 12.80
C ASN A 84 33.44 -1.88 12.13
N SER A 85 32.95 -2.85 12.89
CA SER A 85 32.10 -3.93 12.39
C SER A 85 30.70 -3.48 11.93
N LYS A 86 30.34 -2.20 12.12
CA LYS A 86 29.00 -1.68 11.74
C LYS A 86 28.89 -1.33 10.25
N ILE A 87 30.00 -1.22 9.54
CA ILE A 87 30.04 -0.91 8.11
C ILE A 87 30.89 -1.94 7.36
N PRO A 88 30.55 -2.30 6.12
CA PRO A 88 31.29 -3.31 5.34
C PRO A 88 32.75 -2.97 5.06
N THR A 89 33.10 -1.69 5.01
CA THR A 89 34.44 -1.16 4.79
C THR A 89 35.18 -0.86 6.09
N GLY A 90 34.65 -1.28 7.24
CA GLY A 90 35.14 -0.90 8.56
C GLY A 90 36.48 -1.48 8.96
N ASP A 91 37.06 -2.40 8.18
CA ASP A 91 38.40 -2.95 8.36
C ASP A 91 39.47 -2.15 7.65
N ILE A 92 39.10 -1.21 6.76
CA ILE A 92 40.02 -0.40 5.97
C ILE A 92 39.73 1.10 6.14
N GLU A 93 40.74 1.89 5.81
CA GLU A 93 40.69 3.33 5.69
C GLU A 93 41.53 3.80 4.51
N ILE A 94 41.29 5.01 4.02
CA ILE A 94 42.08 5.59 2.94
C ILE A 94 43.02 6.64 3.52
N ILE A 95 44.32 6.45 3.38
CA ILE A 95 45.31 7.48 3.66
C ILE A 95 45.29 8.44 2.48
N ALA A 96 44.78 9.64 2.70
CA ALA A 96 44.55 10.63 1.67
C ALA A 96 45.88 11.27 1.20
N LYS A 97 46.01 11.39 -0.12
CA LYS A 97 47.14 12.08 -0.79
C LYS A 97 46.71 13.36 -1.49
N GLU A 98 45.50 13.39 -2.00
CA GLU A 98 44.95 14.53 -2.70
C GLU A 98 43.48 14.72 -2.29
N LEU A 99 43.03 15.97 -2.18
CA LEU A 99 41.66 16.37 -1.87
C LEU A 99 41.20 17.44 -2.87
N THR A 100 40.04 17.24 -3.44
CA THR A 100 39.36 18.26 -4.26
C THR A 100 37.95 18.45 -3.73
N VAL A 101 37.59 19.67 -3.35
CA VAL A 101 36.21 20.02 -3.05
C VAL A 101 35.48 20.27 -4.37
N LEU A 102 34.56 19.35 -4.75
CA LEU A 102 33.78 19.45 -5.96
C LEU A 102 32.62 20.45 -5.81
N SER A 103 32.01 20.49 -4.60
CA SER A 103 30.98 21.44 -4.23
C SER A 103 30.89 21.56 -2.72
N SER A 104 30.87 22.78 -2.23
CA SER A 104 30.55 23.06 -0.83
C SER A 104 29.05 22.90 -0.54
N SER A 105 28.72 22.77 0.72
CA SER A 105 27.33 22.68 1.19
C SER A 105 27.10 23.65 2.34
N GLU A 106 25.91 24.20 2.39
CA GLU A 106 25.39 24.82 3.60
C GLU A 106 25.08 23.73 4.65
N THR A 107 24.88 24.13 5.90
CA THR A 107 24.48 23.18 6.95
C THR A 107 23.10 22.61 6.59
N PRO A 108 22.97 21.27 6.45
CA PRO A 108 21.69 20.68 6.15
C PRO A 108 20.62 21.01 7.21
N PRO A 109 19.35 21.16 6.80
CA PRO A 109 18.26 21.52 7.72
C PRO A 109 17.91 20.41 8.73
N PHE A 110 18.42 19.21 8.54
CA PHE A 110 18.31 18.07 9.44
C PHE A 110 19.52 17.13 9.27
N THR A 111 19.72 16.24 10.23
CA THR A 111 20.80 15.24 10.19
C THR A 111 20.47 14.15 9.17
N ILE A 112 21.36 13.94 8.19
CA ILE A 112 21.19 12.92 7.12
C ILE A 112 21.73 11.57 7.62
N GLU A 113 21.06 11.02 8.61
CA GLU A 113 21.30 9.71 9.22
C GLU A 113 19.95 9.06 9.50
N ASP A 114 19.91 7.73 9.72
CA ASP A 114 18.63 7.03 9.95
C ASP A 114 17.93 7.52 11.22
N ASN A 115 18.68 7.84 12.27
CA ASN A 115 18.17 8.56 13.44
C ASN A 115 18.24 10.09 13.19
N THR A 116 17.32 10.58 12.37
CA THR A 116 17.25 12.01 12.01
C THR A 116 16.43 12.81 13.03
N ASP A 117 16.76 14.10 13.15
CA ASP A 117 16.00 15.13 13.89
C ASP A 117 14.98 15.86 12.99
N GLY A 118 14.91 15.52 11.70
CA GLY A 118 13.97 16.10 10.73
C GLY A 118 12.56 15.54 10.86
N GLY A 119 11.58 16.40 11.13
CA GLY A 119 10.16 16.07 11.04
C GLY A 119 9.71 15.81 9.59
N ASP A 120 8.54 15.19 9.41
CA ASP A 120 8.04 14.76 8.09
C ASP A 120 7.96 15.91 7.08
N ASP A 121 7.42 17.06 7.46
CA ASP A 121 7.28 18.21 6.56
C ASP A 121 8.64 18.73 6.08
N LEU A 122 9.63 18.79 6.98
CA LEU A 122 10.97 19.25 6.63
C LEU A 122 11.66 18.26 5.69
N ARG A 123 11.54 16.94 5.96
CA ARG A 123 12.08 15.89 5.11
C ARG A 123 11.42 15.84 3.73
N MET A 124 10.12 16.14 3.65
CA MET A 124 9.43 16.25 2.36
C MET A 124 9.85 17.49 1.58
N LYS A 125 10.06 18.62 2.24
CA LYS A 125 10.56 19.85 1.61
C LYS A 125 11.97 19.69 1.05
N TYR A 126 12.83 18.99 1.77
CA TYR A 126 14.21 18.70 1.35
C TYR A 126 14.37 17.22 0.99
N ARG A 127 13.42 16.67 0.24
CA ARG A 127 13.35 15.23 -0.07
C ARG A 127 14.61 14.69 -0.72
N TYR A 128 15.30 15.49 -1.54
CA TYR A 128 16.59 15.12 -2.14
C TYR A 128 17.72 14.90 -1.09
N LEU A 129 17.62 15.48 0.10
CA LEU A 129 18.51 15.18 1.23
C LEU A 129 18.04 13.94 2.00
N ASP A 130 16.74 13.81 2.22
CA ASP A 130 16.15 12.66 2.89
C ASP A 130 16.43 11.35 2.12
N LEU A 131 16.42 11.39 0.78
CA LEU A 131 16.79 10.26 -0.09
C LEU A 131 18.26 9.80 0.06
N ARG A 132 19.15 10.62 0.68
CA ARG A 132 20.53 10.21 1.02
C ARG A 132 20.58 9.30 2.24
N ARG A 133 19.55 9.27 3.08
CA ARG A 133 19.48 8.40 4.26
C ARG A 133 19.38 6.94 3.83
N GLU A 134 20.08 6.06 4.56
CA GLU A 134 20.17 4.66 4.20
C GLU A 134 18.80 3.95 4.20
N ALA A 135 17.97 4.21 5.20
CA ALA A 135 16.63 3.61 5.30
C ALA A 135 15.76 3.96 4.08
N VAL A 136 15.72 5.23 3.64
CA VAL A 136 14.92 5.66 2.48
C VAL A 136 15.52 5.11 1.18
N ARG A 137 16.83 5.14 1.05
CA ARG A 137 17.54 4.61 -0.11
C ARG A 137 17.28 3.11 -0.29
N LYS A 138 17.33 2.31 0.78
CA LYS A 138 17.04 0.87 0.76
C LYS A 138 15.64 0.58 0.24
N ASN A 139 14.66 1.42 0.58
CA ASN A 139 13.30 1.28 0.06
C ASN A 139 13.25 1.50 -1.46
N MET A 140 14.01 2.48 -1.98
CA MET A 140 14.11 2.70 -3.43
C MET A 140 14.83 1.55 -4.14
N GLU A 141 15.88 1.02 -3.53
CA GLU A 141 16.62 -0.15 -4.05
C GLU A 141 15.73 -1.40 -4.07
N LEU A 142 14.94 -1.63 -3.01
CA LEU A 142 13.95 -2.69 -2.96
C LEU A 142 12.90 -2.55 -4.06
N ARG A 143 12.33 -1.35 -4.22
CA ARG A 143 11.39 -1.04 -5.30
C ARG A 143 11.96 -1.37 -6.67
N HIS A 144 13.19 -0.91 -6.93
CA HIS A 144 13.91 -1.20 -8.18
C HIS A 144 14.06 -2.71 -8.38
N ARG A 145 14.57 -3.44 -7.39
CA ARG A 145 14.78 -4.89 -7.47
C ARG A 145 13.47 -5.63 -7.72
N MET A 146 12.40 -5.29 -7.00
CA MET A 146 11.07 -5.88 -7.22
C MET A 146 10.59 -5.65 -8.65
N THR A 147 10.72 -4.42 -9.17
CA THR A 147 10.30 -4.10 -10.54
C THR A 147 11.05 -4.94 -11.58
N ILE A 148 12.36 -5.15 -11.41
CA ILE A 148 13.15 -5.98 -12.32
C ILE A 148 12.72 -7.46 -12.23
N LEU A 149 12.50 -7.98 -11.02
CA LEU A 149 12.04 -9.36 -10.84
C LEU A 149 10.67 -9.60 -11.47
N ILE A 150 9.75 -8.65 -11.33
CA ILE A 150 8.41 -8.71 -11.93
C ILE A 150 8.51 -8.71 -13.47
N ARG A 151 9.30 -7.80 -14.06
CA ARG A 151 9.52 -7.77 -15.52
C ARG A 151 10.10 -9.09 -16.02
N ASN A 152 11.10 -9.62 -15.36
CA ASN A 152 11.72 -10.89 -15.75
C ASN A 152 10.74 -12.06 -15.66
N PHE A 153 9.91 -12.09 -14.61
CA PHE A 153 8.88 -13.12 -14.43
C PHE A 153 7.82 -13.04 -15.55
N LEU A 154 7.31 -11.85 -15.82
CA LEU A 154 6.26 -11.64 -16.82
C LEU A 154 6.79 -11.87 -18.25
N ASP A 155 8.02 -11.46 -18.55
CA ASP A 155 8.68 -11.76 -19.83
C ASP A 155 8.83 -13.27 -20.04
N ALA A 156 9.31 -13.99 -19.02
CA ALA A 156 9.40 -15.46 -19.04
C ALA A 156 8.03 -16.14 -19.20
N ALA A 157 6.96 -15.51 -18.69
CA ALA A 157 5.57 -15.96 -18.87
C ALA A 157 4.96 -15.46 -20.19
N GLN A 158 5.77 -14.92 -21.12
CA GLN A 158 5.38 -14.44 -22.46
C GLN A 158 4.43 -13.24 -22.47
N PHE A 159 4.50 -12.38 -21.45
CA PHE A 159 3.83 -11.08 -21.49
C PHE A 159 4.65 -10.07 -22.27
N MET A 160 3.97 -9.22 -23.03
CA MET A 160 4.56 -8.08 -23.73
C MET A 160 4.31 -6.80 -22.92
N GLU A 161 5.38 -6.06 -22.58
CA GLU A 161 5.25 -4.74 -21.97
C GLU A 161 4.84 -3.72 -23.04
N VAL A 162 3.66 -3.12 -22.89
CA VAL A 162 3.11 -2.12 -23.83
C VAL A 162 2.70 -0.88 -23.06
N GLU A 163 3.27 0.27 -23.44
CA GLU A 163 2.87 1.56 -22.89
C GLU A 163 1.55 2.03 -23.48
N THR A 164 0.67 2.54 -22.61
CA THR A 164 -0.58 3.18 -23.00
C THR A 164 -0.50 4.69 -22.77
N PRO A 165 -1.26 5.52 -23.49
CA PRO A 165 -1.22 6.96 -23.34
C PRO A 165 -1.68 7.41 -21.94
N ILE A 166 -1.07 8.50 -21.45
CA ILE A 166 -1.47 9.17 -20.20
C ILE A 166 -2.51 10.27 -20.48
N LEU A 167 -2.50 10.89 -21.66
CA LEU A 167 -3.51 11.86 -22.07
C LEU A 167 -4.66 11.12 -22.78
N ILE A 168 -5.73 10.82 -22.05
CA ILE A 168 -6.89 10.06 -22.55
C ILE A 168 -8.19 10.87 -22.41
N GLY A 169 -9.30 10.32 -22.88
CA GLY A 169 -10.63 10.82 -22.53
C GLY A 169 -11.02 10.41 -21.11
N SER A 170 -11.90 11.18 -20.46
CA SER A 170 -12.46 10.81 -19.16
C SER A 170 -13.17 9.45 -19.23
N THR A 171 -12.80 8.56 -18.31
CA THR A 171 -13.42 7.24 -18.15
C THR A 171 -13.79 7.07 -16.67
N PRO A 172 -15.08 7.03 -16.32
CA PRO A 172 -15.50 6.91 -14.93
C PRO A 172 -15.20 5.48 -14.41
N GLU A 173 -14.16 5.35 -13.59
CA GLU A 173 -13.74 4.11 -12.94
C GLU A 173 -13.93 4.15 -11.41
N GLY A 174 -14.79 5.05 -10.90
CA GLY A 174 -15.13 5.16 -9.47
C GLY A 174 -14.48 6.34 -8.73
N ALA A 175 -13.30 6.81 -9.16
CA ALA A 175 -12.68 8.03 -8.63
C ALA A 175 -12.96 9.24 -9.53
N ARG A 176 -12.62 10.45 -9.04
CA ARG A 176 -12.59 11.65 -9.89
C ARG A 176 -11.31 11.67 -10.71
N ASP A 177 -11.43 12.19 -11.94
CA ASP A 177 -10.30 12.36 -12.85
C ASP A 177 -9.53 13.65 -12.56
N PHE A 178 -8.20 13.60 -12.70
CA PHE A 178 -7.41 14.79 -12.96
C PHE A 178 -7.54 15.18 -14.43
N VAL A 179 -7.85 16.42 -14.72
CA VAL A 179 -8.07 16.91 -16.08
C VAL A 179 -6.99 17.87 -16.54
N VAL A 180 -6.64 17.81 -17.82
CA VAL A 180 -5.63 18.66 -18.46
C VAL A 180 -6.27 19.36 -19.66
N PRO A 181 -6.30 20.69 -19.71
CA PRO A 181 -6.90 21.43 -20.83
C PRO A 181 -6.10 21.28 -22.12
N SER A 182 -6.81 21.24 -23.25
CA SER A 182 -6.20 21.15 -24.59
C SER A 182 -6.12 22.52 -25.25
N ARG A 183 -4.92 23.05 -25.48
CA ARG A 183 -4.73 24.31 -26.23
C ARG A 183 -5.17 24.19 -27.69
N MET A 184 -5.00 23.02 -28.30
CA MET A 184 -5.36 22.79 -29.71
C MET A 184 -6.85 22.62 -29.94
N ASN A 185 -7.61 22.32 -28.89
CA ASN A 185 -9.06 22.10 -28.93
C ASN A 185 -9.71 22.90 -27.79
N PRO A 186 -9.99 24.19 -27.97
CA PRO A 186 -10.56 25.05 -26.93
C PRO A 186 -11.82 24.45 -26.30
N GLY A 187 -11.93 24.52 -24.98
CA GLY A 187 -13.05 23.97 -24.21
C GLY A 187 -13.03 22.45 -24.04
N GLN A 188 -12.02 21.74 -24.59
CA GLN A 188 -11.85 20.30 -24.40
C GLN A 188 -10.68 19.98 -23.44
N PHE A 189 -10.82 18.86 -22.74
CA PHE A 189 -9.85 18.42 -21.75
C PHE A 189 -9.46 16.96 -21.99
N TYR A 190 -8.19 16.67 -21.76
CA TYR A 190 -7.74 15.31 -21.50
C TYR A 190 -7.98 14.97 -20.04
N ALA A 191 -8.14 13.69 -19.74
CA ALA A 191 -8.07 13.15 -18.38
C ALA A 191 -6.79 12.34 -18.20
N LEU A 192 -6.28 12.29 -16.96
CA LEU A 192 -5.21 11.37 -16.60
C LEU A 192 -5.83 10.01 -16.20
N PRO A 193 -5.27 8.88 -16.64
CA PRO A 193 -5.89 7.57 -16.44
C PRO A 193 -5.94 7.15 -14.97
N GLN A 194 -7.09 6.69 -14.52
CA GLN A 194 -7.23 6.03 -13.22
C GLN A 194 -6.60 4.64 -13.22
N SER A 195 -6.64 3.98 -14.37
CA SER A 195 -5.93 2.76 -14.74
C SER A 195 -5.96 2.62 -16.27
N PRO A 196 -5.14 1.75 -16.89
CA PRO A 196 -5.22 1.49 -18.32
C PRO A 196 -6.35 0.50 -18.72
N GLN A 197 -7.43 0.40 -17.94
CA GLN A 197 -8.46 -0.64 -18.04
C GLN A 197 -9.04 -0.81 -19.45
N THR A 198 -9.52 0.26 -20.07
CA THR A 198 -10.13 0.17 -21.39
C THR A 198 -9.10 -0.12 -22.49
N LEU A 199 -7.90 0.41 -22.35
CA LEU A 199 -6.82 0.26 -23.34
C LEU A 199 -6.25 -1.17 -23.34
N LYS A 200 -6.08 -1.78 -22.16
CA LYS A 200 -5.61 -3.17 -22.10
C LYS A 200 -6.62 -4.16 -22.67
N GLN A 201 -7.92 -3.90 -22.52
CA GLN A 201 -8.97 -4.69 -23.17
C GLN A 201 -8.91 -4.55 -24.71
N LEU A 202 -8.62 -3.33 -25.21
CA LEU A 202 -8.40 -3.13 -26.66
C LEU A 202 -7.16 -3.88 -27.16
N LEU A 203 -6.10 -4.01 -26.34
CA LEU A 203 -4.93 -4.83 -26.71
C LEU A 203 -5.28 -6.31 -26.81
N MET A 204 -6.22 -6.82 -25.99
CA MET A 204 -6.73 -8.19 -26.13
C MET A 204 -7.49 -8.36 -27.44
N VAL A 205 -8.37 -7.42 -27.80
CA VAL A 205 -9.04 -7.40 -29.11
C VAL A 205 -8.02 -7.32 -30.26
N ALA A 206 -6.94 -6.60 -30.06
CA ALA A 206 -5.84 -6.49 -31.05
C ALA A 206 -4.95 -7.75 -31.15
N GLY A 207 -5.19 -8.77 -30.32
CA GLY A 207 -4.48 -10.05 -30.40
C GLY A 207 -3.12 -10.08 -29.69
N PHE A 208 -2.89 -9.21 -28.71
CA PHE A 208 -1.63 -9.20 -27.94
C PHE A 208 -1.52 -10.37 -26.93
N ASP A 209 -2.57 -11.12 -26.71
CA ASP A 209 -2.68 -12.29 -25.83
C ASP A 209 -2.31 -12.03 -24.35
N ARG A 210 -1.12 -11.54 -24.07
CA ARG A 210 -0.60 -11.27 -22.72
C ARG A 210 0.10 -9.92 -22.70
N TYR A 211 -0.50 -9.00 -21.99
CA TYR A 211 -0.03 -7.62 -21.82
C TYR A 211 0.34 -7.36 -20.38
N PHE A 212 1.39 -6.57 -20.16
CA PHE A 212 1.61 -5.88 -18.89
C PHE A 212 2.17 -4.47 -19.10
N GLN A 213 2.08 -3.68 -18.03
CA GLN A 213 2.70 -2.35 -17.96
C GLN A 213 2.99 -2.00 -16.49
N ILE A 214 4.14 -1.37 -16.23
CA ILE A 214 4.37 -0.66 -14.97
C ILE A 214 3.76 0.73 -15.11
N ALA A 215 2.45 0.82 -14.86
CA ALA A 215 1.61 1.95 -15.22
C ALA A 215 1.57 3.02 -14.14
N LYS A 216 1.66 4.30 -14.54
CA LYS A 216 1.25 5.41 -13.68
C LYS A 216 -0.26 5.58 -13.73
N CYS A 217 -0.86 5.65 -12.54
CA CYS A 217 -2.29 5.83 -12.33
C CYS A 217 -2.55 7.07 -11.50
N PHE A 218 -3.69 7.73 -11.72
CA PHE A 218 -4.04 9.00 -11.11
C PHE A 218 -5.47 8.95 -10.59
N ARG A 219 -5.69 9.30 -9.33
CA ARG A 219 -7.03 9.35 -8.72
C ARG A 219 -7.14 10.55 -7.81
N ASP A 220 -8.14 11.39 -8.06
CA ASP A 220 -8.46 12.53 -7.20
C ASP A 220 -9.41 12.07 -6.09
N GLU A 221 -8.83 11.49 -5.06
CA GLU A 221 -9.50 10.94 -3.88
C GLU A 221 -8.91 11.49 -2.58
N ASP A 222 -9.62 11.29 -1.48
CA ASP A 222 -9.12 11.60 -0.15
C ASP A 222 -7.86 10.80 0.17
N LEU A 223 -6.82 11.51 0.60
CA LEU A 223 -5.52 10.91 0.87
C LEU A 223 -5.47 10.24 2.24
N ARG A 224 -4.79 9.11 2.29
CA ARG A 224 -4.53 8.33 3.50
C ARG A 224 -3.06 7.84 3.48
N ALA A 225 -2.63 7.18 4.53
CA ALA A 225 -1.27 6.63 4.62
C ALA A 225 -0.93 5.63 3.49
N ASP A 226 -1.95 4.96 2.96
CA ASP A 226 -1.89 3.96 1.89
C ASP A 226 -2.41 4.45 0.53
N ARG A 227 -2.66 5.77 0.37
CA ARG A 227 -3.16 6.38 -0.87
C ARG A 227 -2.35 7.61 -1.26
N GLN A 228 -2.09 7.73 -2.55
CA GLN A 228 -1.47 8.89 -3.20
C GLN A 228 -2.28 9.26 -4.43
N PRO A 229 -2.35 10.55 -4.82
CA PRO A 229 -3.10 10.98 -5.99
C PRO A 229 -2.50 10.46 -7.30
N GLU A 230 -1.21 10.17 -7.30
CA GLU A 230 -0.49 9.43 -8.33
C GLU A 230 0.25 8.24 -7.72
N PHE A 231 0.09 7.06 -8.31
CA PHE A 231 0.67 5.82 -7.82
C PHE A 231 1.05 4.90 -9.00
N THR A 232 1.66 3.78 -8.70
CA THR A 232 2.13 2.86 -9.73
C THR A 232 1.46 1.50 -9.60
N GLN A 233 0.93 0.97 -10.70
CA GLN A 233 0.40 -0.38 -10.79
C GLN A 233 1.31 -1.26 -11.65
N ILE A 234 1.37 -2.55 -11.31
CA ILE A 234 1.75 -3.61 -12.22
C ILE A 234 0.43 -4.07 -12.83
N ASP A 235 0.13 -3.56 -14.02
CA ASP A 235 -1.12 -3.82 -14.70
C ASP A 235 -0.96 -4.91 -15.75
N CYS A 236 -1.84 -5.92 -15.73
CA CYS A 236 -1.75 -7.10 -16.59
C CYS A 236 -3.12 -7.45 -17.17
N GLU A 237 -3.12 -8.03 -18.38
CA GLU A 237 -4.30 -8.59 -19.03
C GLU A 237 -3.92 -9.80 -19.88
N MET A 238 -4.79 -10.81 -19.94
CA MET A 238 -4.58 -12.08 -20.65
C MET A 238 -5.82 -12.48 -21.41
N SER A 239 -5.64 -13.02 -22.61
CA SER A 239 -6.72 -13.61 -23.45
C SER A 239 -6.80 -15.11 -23.27
N PHE A 240 -7.98 -15.68 -23.55
CA PHE A 240 -8.26 -17.12 -23.55
C PHE A 240 -7.99 -17.81 -22.20
N VAL A 241 -8.33 -17.14 -21.10
CA VAL A 241 -8.11 -17.59 -19.73
C VAL A 241 -9.39 -17.54 -18.91
N ASP A 242 -9.44 -18.33 -17.87
CA ASP A 242 -10.43 -18.25 -16.79
C ASP A 242 -9.83 -17.66 -15.50
N GLN A 243 -10.65 -17.62 -14.43
CA GLN A 243 -10.25 -17.07 -13.14
C GLN A 243 -9.07 -17.84 -12.52
N ASP A 244 -9.07 -19.16 -12.60
CA ASP A 244 -8.04 -19.99 -11.98
C ASP A 244 -6.71 -19.86 -12.71
N ASP A 245 -6.70 -19.68 -14.04
CA ASP A 245 -5.47 -19.40 -14.80
C ASP A 245 -4.78 -18.12 -14.31
N VAL A 246 -5.56 -17.05 -14.10
CA VAL A 246 -5.04 -15.78 -13.61
C VAL A 246 -4.54 -15.90 -12.18
N ILE A 247 -5.35 -16.48 -11.29
CA ILE A 247 -5.00 -16.69 -9.88
C ILE A 247 -3.71 -17.50 -9.77
N ASN A 248 -3.59 -18.63 -10.48
CA ASN A 248 -2.43 -19.50 -10.40
C ASN A 248 -1.15 -18.79 -10.87
N LEU A 249 -1.20 -18.06 -11.99
CA LEU A 249 -0.05 -17.34 -12.52
C LEU A 249 0.45 -16.24 -11.56
N PHE A 250 -0.46 -15.43 -11.05
CA PHE A 250 -0.08 -14.31 -10.19
C PHE A 250 0.22 -14.73 -8.75
N GLU A 251 -0.34 -15.86 -8.29
CA GLU A 251 0.13 -16.52 -7.06
C GLU A 251 1.58 -16.95 -7.20
N GLU A 252 1.96 -17.55 -8.33
CA GLU A 252 3.34 -17.95 -8.60
C GLU A 252 4.28 -16.74 -8.63
N MET A 253 3.87 -15.64 -9.29
CA MET A 253 4.64 -14.40 -9.26
C MET A 253 4.82 -13.86 -7.83
N ALA A 254 3.76 -13.82 -7.04
CA ALA A 254 3.85 -13.38 -5.65
C ALA A 254 4.79 -14.28 -4.84
N ARG A 255 4.66 -15.60 -4.93
CA ARG A 255 5.54 -16.57 -4.27
C ARG A 255 6.99 -16.39 -4.67
N HIS A 256 7.26 -16.17 -5.97
CA HIS A 256 8.60 -15.85 -6.47
C HIS A 256 9.16 -14.58 -5.81
N LEU A 257 8.39 -13.50 -5.73
CA LEU A 257 8.82 -12.26 -5.10
C LEU A 257 9.11 -12.42 -3.59
N PHE A 258 8.25 -13.13 -2.85
CA PHE A 258 8.47 -13.37 -1.42
C PHE A 258 9.74 -14.19 -1.18
N ARG A 259 10.00 -15.20 -2.00
CA ARG A 259 11.22 -16.00 -1.93
C ARG A 259 12.47 -15.17 -2.23
N GLU A 260 12.49 -14.43 -3.35
CA GLU A 260 13.67 -13.69 -3.80
C GLU A 260 13.99 -12.44 -2.93
N ILE A 261 12.97 -11.83 -2.34
CA ILE A 261 13.11 -10.58 -1.57
C ILE A 261 13.22 -10.85 -0.07
N ARG A 262 12.37 -11.75 0.45
CA ARG A 262 12.25 -11.99 1.91
C ARG A 262 12.82 -13.34 2.34
N GLY A 263 13.16 -14.22 1.40
CA GLY A 263 13.55 -15.60 1.72
C GLY A 263 12.39 -16.43 2.33
N VAL A 264 11.15 -16.05 2.03
CA VAL A 264 9.95 -16.67 2.59
C VAL A 264 9.27 -17.53 1.52
N GLU A 265 9.09 -18.81 1.80
CA GLU A 265 8.28 -19.70 0.96
C GLU A 265 6.81 -19.61 1.40
N LEU A 266 5.98 -19.03 0.55
CA LEU A 266 4.54 -19.04 0.76
C LEU A 266 3.95 -20.40 0.38
N PRO A 267 3.03 -20.97 1.17
CA PRO A 267 2.26 -22.15 0.78
C PRO A 267 1.35 -21.83 -0.41
N LYS A 268 0.63 -22.84 -0.93
CA LYS A 268 -0.53 -22.57 -1.80
C LYS A 268 -1.54 -21.74 -1.02
N LEU A 269 -2.04 -20.68 -1.63
CA LEU A 269 -2.90 -19.71 -0.95
C LEU A 269 -4.35 -20.21 -0.92
N GLU A 270 -5.04 -19.89 0.18
CA GLU A 270 -6.48 -20.10 0.32
C GLU A 270 -7.23 -19.16 -0.61
N GLN A 271 -8.29 -19.67 -1.26
CA GLN A 271 -9.32 -18.86 -1.90
C GLN A 271 -10.52 -18.78 -0.95
N MET A 272 -10.74 -17.61 -0.36
CA MET A 272 -11.86 -17.35 0.54
C MET A 272 -12.94 -16.57 -0.19
N LYS A 273 -14.19 -17.00 -0.06
CA LYS A 273 -15.31 -16.24 -0.63
C LYS A 273 -15.51 -14.94 0.13
N TRP A 274 -15.87 -13.88 -0.59
CA TRP A 274 -16.15 -12.57 0.00
C TRP A 274 -17.15 -12.65 1.16
N HIS A 275 -18.25 -13.42 0.99
CA HIS A 275 -19.24 -13.61 2.04
C HIS A 275 -18.64 -14.19 3.34
N ASP A 276 -17.76 -15.18 3.21
CA ASP A 276 -17.10 -15.82 4.35
C ASP A 276 -16.11 -14.87 5.03
N ALA A 277 -15.38 -14.08 4.24
CA ALA A 277 -14.47 -13.04 4.74
C ALA A 277 -15.24 -11.99 5.55
N MET A 278 -16.36 -11.51 5.04
CA MET A 278 -17.22 -10.56 5.74
C MET A 278 -17.84 -11.17 7.00
N LYS A 279 -18.32 -12.41 6.95
CA LYS A 279 -18.92 -13.11 8.08
C LYS A 279 -17.90 -13.36 9.20
N ARG A 280 -16.69 -13.79 8.86
CA ARG A 280 -15.64 -14.20 9.83
C ARG A 280 -14.80 -13.02 10.34
N TYR A 281 -14.60 -11.99 9.53
CA TYR A 281 -13.65 -10.92 9.81
C TYR A 281 -14.19 -9.50 9.60
N GLY A 282 -15.37 -9.35 8.97
CA GLY A 282 -15.96 -8.04 8.67
C GLY A 282 -15.17 -7.22 7.65
N SER A 283 -14.38 -7.87 6.81
CA SER A 283 -13.50 -7.22 5.84
C SER A 283 -13.27 -8.14 4.63
N ASP A 284 -13.25 -7.55 3.44
CA ASP A 284 -12.82 -8.17 2.19
C ASP A 284 -11.30 -8.34 2.08
N LYS A 285 -10.55 -7.87 3.06
CA LYS A 285 -9.10 -7.98 3.19
C LYS A 285 -8.71 -8.34 4.62
N PRO A 286 -9.04 -9.57 5.07
CA PRO A 286 -8.79 -9.98 6.44
C PRO A 286 -7.30 -10.14 6.75
N ASP A 287 -6.89 -9.74 7.95
CA ASP A 287 -5.56 -10.06 8.47
C ASP A 287 -5.58 -11.43 9.13
N LEU A 288 -4.93 -12.42 8.51
CA LEU A 288 -4.91 -13.80 8.97
C LEU A 288 -3.69 -14.15 9.83
N ARG A 289 -2.90 -13.17 10.27
CA ARG A 289 -1.75 -13.42 11.17
C ARG A 289 -2.17 -13.88 12.57
N PHE A 290 -3.43 -13.65 12.91
CA PHE A 290 -3.99 -14.03 14.21
C PHE A 290 -5.46 -14.45 14.08
N GLY A 291 -5.98 -15.15 15.06
CA GLY A 291 -7.38 -15.60 15.16
C GLY A 291 -8.38 -14.48 15.46
N MET A 292 -9.20 -14.65 16.51
CA MET A 292 -10.29 -13.75 16.91
C MET A 292 -11.35 -13.59 15.82
N GLU A 293 -11.74 -14.70 15.18
CA GLU A 293 -12.85 -14.70 14.22
C GLU A 293 -14.15 -14.27 14.92
N PHE A 294 -15.06 -13.69 14.17
CA PHE A 294 -16.35 -13.26 14.69
C PHE A 294 -17.21 -14.45 15.04
N VAL A 295 -17.90 -14.33 16.14
CA VAL A 295 -18.97 -15.24 16.55
C VAL A 295 -20.27 -14.45 16.59
N GLU A 296 -21.27 -14.89 15.83
CA GLU A 296 -22.60 -14.31 15.87
C GLU A 296 -23.32 -14.76 17.14
N LEU A 297 -23.92 -13.82 17.86
CA LEU A 297 -24.54 -14.04 19.18
C LEU A 297 -26.02 -13.66 19.19
N MET A 298 -26.66 -13.61 18.02
CA MET A 298 -28.07 -13.27 17.90
C MET A 298 -28.96 -14.23 18.71
N ASP A 299 -28.77 -15.55 18.57
CA ASP A 299 -29.56 -16.58 19.25
C ASP A 299 -29.31 -16.68 20.77
N ASP A 300 -28.18 -16.15 21.22
CA ASP A 300 -27.81 -16.19 22.64
C ASP A 300 -28.26 -14.95 23.40
N LEU A 301 -28.31 -13.79 22.76
CA LEU A 301 -28.46 -12.50 23.44
C LEU A 301 -29.72 -11.73 23.03
N LYS A 302 -30.20 -11.82 21.79
CA LYS A 302 -31.38 -11.09 21.36
C LYS A 302 -32.66 -11.71 21.93
N GLY A 303 -33.49 -10.91 22.65
CA GLY A 303 -34.76 -11.34 23.20
C GLY A 303 -34.67 -12.33 24.36
N THR A 304 -33.45 -12.61 24.85
CA THR A 304 -33.23 -13.56 25.97
C THR A 304 -33.03 -12.88 27.33
N GLY A 305 -32.70 -11.60 27.33
CA GLY A 305 -32.55 -10.75 28.49
C GLY A 305 -33.50 -9.56 28.48
N SER A 306 -33.19 -8.53 29.25
CA SER A 306 -33.95 -7.27 29.27
C SER A 306 -33.10 -6.08 28.78
N PHE A 307 -32.23 -6.31 27.80
CA PHE A 307 -31.30 -5.29 27.29
C PHE A 307 -31.76 -4.81 25.92
N SER A 308 -32.52 -3.72 25.86
CA SER A 308 -33.14 -3.16 24.67
C SER A 308 -32.15 -2.94 23.50
N VAL A 309 -30.90 -2.60 23.80
CA VAL A 309 -29.85 -2.41 22.77
C VAL A 309 -29.63 -3.67 21.93
N PHE A 310 -29.73 -4.85 22.55
CA PHE A 310 -29.60 -6.12 21.82
C PHE A 310 -30.93 -6.55 21.21
N ASP A 311 -32.03 -6.25 21.87
CA ASP A 311 -33.37 -6.63 21.37
C ASP A 311 -33.73 -5.91 20.05
N GLU A 312 -33.25 -4.67 19.89
CA GLU A 312 -33.45 -3.86 18.68
C GLU A 312 -32.39 -4.10 17.58
N ALA A 313 -31.28 -4.78 17.90
CA ALA A 313 -30.17 -4.93 16.97
C ALA A 313 -30.50 -5.87 15.79
N ALA A 314 -30.02 -5.52 14.60
CA ALA A 314 -30.04 -6.41 13.43
C ALA A 314 -28.85 -7.38 13.41
N TYR A 315 -27.79 -7.06 14.19
CA TYR A 315 -26.62 -7.91 14.35
C TYR A 315 -25.99 -7.73 15.72
N ILE A 316 -25.62 -8.85 16.34
CA ILE A 316 -24.84 -8.93 17.59
C ILE A 316 -23.69 -9.89 17.29
N GLY A 317 -22.46 -9.38 17.35
CA GLY A 317 -21.27 -10.18 17.09
C GLY A 317 -20.18 -9.92 18.12
N GLY A 318 -19.39 -10.93 18.40
CA GLY A 318 -18.31 -10.85 19.36
C GLY A 318 -17.00 -11.45 18.85
N ILE A 319 -15.93 -11.11 19.54
CA ILE A 319 -14.60 -11.73 19.41
C ILE A 319 -14.14 -12.25 20.76
N VAL A 320 -13.43 -13.37 20.75
CA VAL A 320 -12.75 -13.90 21.94
C VAL A 320 -11.31 -13.40 21.96
N VAL A 321 -10.91 -12.74 23.04
CA VAL A 321 -9.54 -12.27 23.26
C VAL A 321 -8.87 -13.16 24.29
N PRO A 322 -8.00 -14.08 23.89
CA PRO A 322 -7.42 -15.07 24.79
C PRO A 322 -6.58 -14.43 25.91
N GLY A 323 -6.73 -14.92 27.14
CA GLY A 323 -5.91 -14.53 28.27
C GLY A 323 -6.09 -13.10 28.76
N CYS A 324 -7.17 -12.40 28.39
CA CYS A 324 -7.38 -10.97 28.70
C CYS A 324 -8.53 -10.73 29.71
N ALA A 325 -8.99 -11.72 30.45
CA ALA A 325 -10.00 -11.53 31.48
C ALA A 325 -9.57 -10.57 32.61
N ASP A 326 -8.27 -10.41 32.81
CA ASP A 326 -7.69 -9.53 33.83
C ASP A 326 -7.66 -8.03 33.42
N TYR A 327 -8.07 -7.68 32.17
CA TYR A 327 -8.12 -6.30 31.73
C TYR A 327 -8.78 -5.40 32.79
N SER A 328 -8.07 -4.34 33.17
CA SER A 328 -8.55 -3.35 34.12
C SER A 328 -9.72 -2.54 33.56
N ARG A 329 -10.49 -1.90 34.45
CA ARG A 329 -11.55 -0.98 34.04
C ARG A 329 -11.04 0.13 33.10
N LYS A 330 -9.80 0.61 33.34
CA LYS A 330 -9.18 1.63 32.49
C LYS A 330 -9.00 1.12 31.04
N GLN A 331 -8.44 -0.09 30.88
CA GLN A 331 -8.23 -0.69 29.54
C GLN A 331 -9.56 -0.94 28.81
N LEU A 332 -10.60 -1.37 29.52
CA LEU A 332 -11.95 -1.56 28.94
C LEU A 332 -12.60 -0.22 28.54
N ASN A 333 -12.40 0.84 29.34
CA ASN A 333 -12.86 2.17 28.98
C ASN A 333 -12.13 2.70 27.74
N GLU A 334 -10.81 2.52 27.65
CA GLU A 334 -10.02 2.89 26.46
C GLU A 334 -10.51 2.17 25.18
N LEU A 335 -10.90 0.89 25.27
CA LEU A 335 -11.51 0.16 24.15
C LEU A 335 -12.91 0.71 23.81
N THR A 336 -13.70 1.07 24.84
CA THR A 336 -15.01 1.70 24.63
C THR A 336 -14.88 3.05 23.92
N ASP A 337 -13.90 3.86 24.33
CA ASP A 337 -13.61 5.14 23.69
C ASP A 337 -13.10 4.95 22.26
N PHE A 338 -12.28 3.92 22.03
CA PHE A 338 -11.81 3.57 20.68
C PHE A 338 -12.97 3.25 19.72
N VAL A 339 -13.89 2.36 20.13
CA VAL A 339 -15.00 1.98 19.23
C VAL A 339 -16.01 3.10 18.99
N LYS A 340 -16.08 4.10 19.91
CA LYS A 340 -16.93 5.28 19.76
C LYS A 340 -16.33 6.38 18.89
N ARG A 341 -15.04 6.31 18.53
CA ARG A 341 -14.44 7.30 17.63
C ARG A 341 -15.22 7.39 16.30
N PRO A 342 -15.33 8.57 15.68
CA PRO A 342 -16.04 8.73 14.42
C PRO A 342 -15.61 7.76 13.32
N GLN A 343 -14.33 7.39 13.31
CA GLN A 343 -13.75 6.48 12.34
C GLN A 343 -14.25 5.03 12.49
N VAL A 344 -14.67 4.62 13.69
CA VAL A 344 -15.27 3.31 13.98
C VAL A 344 -16.79 3.44 14.06
N GLY A 345 -17.29 4.37 14.86
CA GLY A 345 -18.69 4.81 14.89
C GLY A 345 -19.63 3.82 15.59
N ALA A 346 -19.14 2.95 16.48
CA ALA A 346 -19.99 2.10 17.31
C ALA A 346 -20.62 2.88 18.46
N GLN A 347 -21.81 2.48 18.90
CA GLN A 347 -22.53 3.16 19.99
C GLN A 347 -21.96 2.84 21.37
N GLY A 348 -21.36 1.67 21.54
CA GLY A 348 -20.80 1.20 22.80
C GLY A 348 -20.08 -0.13 22.64
N LEU A 349 -19.49 -0.61 23.72
CA LEU A 349 -18.81 -1.90 23.80
C LEU A 349 -19.36 -2.69 24.98
N VAL A 350 -19.78 -3.93 24.74
CA VAL A 350 -20.10 -4.89 25.78
C VAL A 350 -18.92 -5.83 25.96
N PHE A 351 -18.61 -6.17 27.20
CA PHE A 351 -17.58 -7.15 27.53
C PHE A 351 -18.11 -8.21 28.51
N ILE A 352 -17.57 -9.43 28.37
CA ILE A 352 -17.74 -10.53 29.30
C ILE A 352 -16.37 -11.09 29.66
N LYS A 353 -16.04 -11.14 30.93
CA LYS A 353 -14.81 -11.74 31.46
C LYS A 353 -15.13 -13.11 32.02
N TYR A 354 -14.45 -14.12 31.56
CA TYR A 354 -14.44 -15.45 32.13
C TYR A 354 -13.15 -15.59 32.93
N ASN A 355 -13.21 -15.22 34.23
CA ASN A 355 -12.01 -15.18 35.05
C ASN A 355 -11.40 -16.58 35.25
N ALA A 356 -10.11 -16.63 35.57
CA ALA A 356 -9.38 -17.89 35.76
C ALA A 356 -9.89 -18.72 36.97
N ASP A 357 -10.56 -18.07 37.93
CA ASP A 357 -11.20 -18.70 39.07
C ASP A 357 -12.62 -19.24 38.77
N GLY A 358 -13.06 -19.17 37.53
CA GLY A 358 -14.37 -19.60 37.07
C GLY A 358 -15.50 -18.57 37.28
N THR A 359 -15.21 -17.41 37.89
CA THR A 359 -16.21 -16.34 38.04
C THR A 359 -16.44 -15.58 36.74
N ILE A 360 -17.67 -15.10 36.53
CA ILE A 360 -18.03 -14.30 35.35
C ILE A 360 -18.29 -12.86 35.80
N LYS A 361 -17.75 -11.92 35.01
CA LYS A 361 -18.01 -10.50 35.19
C LYS A 361 -18.31 -9.84 33.86
N SER A 362 -19.42 -9.12 33.78
CA SER A 362 -19.85 -8.51 32.52
C SER A 362 -20.33 -7.07 32.69
N SER A 363 -20.34 -6.29 31.64
CA SER A 363 -21.00 -4.98 31.60
C SER A 363 -22.53 -5.08 31.50
N ILE A 364 -23.05 -6.29 31.27
CA ILE A 364 -24.50 -6.59 31.10
C ILE A 364 -25.03 -7.57 32.15
N ASP A 365 -24.31 -7.80 33.24
CA ASP A 365 -24.69 -8.72 34.36
C ASP A 365 -26.03 -8.37 35.02
N LYS A 366 -26.50 -7.12 34.90
CA LYS A 366 -27.81 -6.68 35.37
C LYS A 366 -28.98 -7.15 34.48
N PHE A 367 -28.70 -7.52 33.25
CA PHE A 367 -29.70 -7.85 32.25
C PHE A 367 -29.73 -9.34 31.86
N TYR A 368 -28.66 -10.07 32.16
CA TYR A 368 -28.47 -11.47 31.79
C TYR A 368 -28.07 -12.29 33.01
N THR A 369 -28.64 -13.50 33.14
CA THR A 369 -28.26 -14.45 34.17
C THR A 369 -26.90 -15.08 33.88
N GLU A 370 -26.27 -15.64 34.90
CA GLU A 370 -25.01 -16.37 34.77
C GLU A 370 -25.14 -17.55 33.78
N GLU A 371 -26.29 -18.26 33.79
CA GLU A 371 -26.56 -19.35 32.86
C GLU A 371 -26.56 -18.87 31.37
N GLN A 372 -27.16 -17.71 31.12
CA GLN A 372 -27.16 -17.10 29.78
C GLN A 372 -25.73 -16.68 29.35
N LEU A 373 -24.94 -16.13 30.27
CA LEU A 373 -23.53 -15.79 29.99
C LEU A 373 -22.65 -17.04 29.82
N LEU A 374 -22.96 -18.15 30.46
CA LEU A 374 -22.31 -19.45 30.23
C LEU A 374 -22.69 -20.02 28.85
N LYS A 375 -23.90 -19.78 28.36
CA LYS A 375 -24.28 -20.15 26.99
C LYS A 375 -23.43 -19.37 25.97
N VAL A 376 -23.24 -18.07 26.16
CA VAL A 376 -22.33 -17.26 25.33
C VAL A 376 -20.91 -17.84 25.36
N LYS A 377 -20.41 -18.28 26.52
CA LYS A 377 -19.10 -18.94 26.64
C LYS A 377 -19.00 -20.17 25.76
N ALA A 378 -20.04 -21.01 25.79
CA ALA A 378 -20.09 -22.24 24.99
C ALA A 378 -20.13 -21.93 23.47
N THR A 379 -20.97 -20.98 23.04
CA THR A 379 -21.09 -20.56 21.64
C THR A 379 -19.79 -19.93 21.12
N THR A 380 -19.14 -19.10 21.92
CA THR A 380 -17.88 -18.44 21.53
C THR A 380 -16.66 -19.34 21.64
N GLY A 381 -16.75 -20.45 22.38
CA GLY A 381 -15.61 -21.31 22.69
C GLY A 381 -14.60 -20.64 23.64
N ALA A 382 -14.99 -19.58 24.35
CA ALA A 382 -14.13 -18.89 25.30
C ALA A 382 -13.79 -19.79 26.50
N LYS A 383 -12.58 -19.64 27.02
CA LYS A 383 -12.06 -20.39 28.17
C LYS A 383 -11.95 -19.50 29.38
N ASP A 384 -11.73 -20.13 30.56
CA ASP A 384 -11.36 -19.38 31.75
C ASP A 384 -10.04 -18.62 31.51
N GLY A 385 -10.01 -17.36 31.85
CA GLY A 385 -8.95 -16.41 31.51
C GLY A 385 -9.22 -15.55 30.26
N ASP A 386 -10.27 -15.81 29.48
CA ASP A 386 -10.57 -15.08 28.25
C ASP A 386 -11.53 -13.91 28.47
N LEU A 387 -11.39 -12.92 27.58
CA LEU A 387 -12.28 -11.76 27.47
C LEU A 387 -13.09 -11.87 26.17
N VAL A 388 -14.41 -11.76 26.26
CA VAL A 388 -15.28 -11.63 25.09
C VAL A 388 -15.68 -10.17 24.94
N LEU A 389 -15.48 -9.60 23.74
CA LEU A 389 -15.85 -8.24 23.37
C LEU A 389 -16.96 -8.31 22.32
N ILE A 390 -18.05 -7.56 22.52
CA ILE A 390 -19.28 -7.66 21.73
C ILE A 390 -19.68 -6.26 21.25
N LEU A 391 -20.01 -6.17 19.96
CA LEU A 391 -20.66 -5.02 19.33
C LEU A 391 -22.03 -5.42 18.79
N SER A 392 -22.95 -4.47 18.74
CA SER A 392 -24.28 -4.63 18.15
C SER A 392 -24.69 -3.38 17.38
N GLY A 393 -25.59 -3.55 16.43
CA GLY A 393 -26.11 -2.43 15.65
C GLY A 393 -27.25 -2.83 14.70
N ASN A 394 -27.89 -1.81 14.10
CA ASN A 394 -29.06 -1.98 13.23
C ASN A 394 -28.70 -2.22 11.75
N ASN A 395 -27.42 -2.25 11.41
CA ASN A 395 -26.92 -2.59 10.09
C ASN A 395 -25.82 -3.64 10.22
N VAL A 396 -26.07 -4.82 9.66
CA VAL A 396 -25.18 -5.99 9.75
C VAL A 396 -23.77 -5.64 9.26
N ARG A 397 -23.65 -5.18 8.00
CA ARG A 397 -22.35 -4.88 7.37
C ARG A 397 -21.57 -3.81 8.13
N LYS A 398 -22.24 -2.72 8.52
CA LYS A 398 -21.62 -1.65 9.31
C LYS A 398 -21.08 -2.16 10.63
N THR A 399 -21.86 -2.98 11.35
CA THR A 399 -21.45 -3.53 12.65
C THR A 399 -20.29 -4.52 12.51
N GLN A 400 -20.27 -5.32 11.44
CA GLN A 400 -19.14 -6.20 11.13
C GLN A 400 -17.85 -5.42 10.87
N VAL A 401 -17.91 -4.32 10.11
CA VAL A 401 -16.76 -3.43 9.88
C VAL A 401 -16.25 -2.78 11.17
N GLN A 402 -17.18 -2.38 12.06
CA GLN A 402 -16.82 -1.86 13.39
C GLN A 402 -16.13 -2.93 14.26
N LEU A 403 -16.64 -4.15 14.24
CA LEU A 403 -16.04 -5.28 14.94
C LEU A 403 -14.67 -5.67 14.36
N CYS A 404 -14.48 -5.55 13.05
CA CYS A 404 -13.18 -5.69 12.39
C CYS A 404 -12.17 -4.67 12.93
N SER A 405 -12.56 -3.42 13.07
CA SER A 405 -11.70 -2.37 13.64
C SER A 405 -11.29 -2.71 15.07
N LEU A 406 -12.20 -3.22 15.89
CA LEU A 406 -11.92 -3.68 17.27
C LEU A 406 -10.97 -4.90 17.25
N ARG A 407 -11.19 -5.86 16.37
CA ARG A 407 -10.32 -7.02 16.18
C ARG A 407 -8.89 -6.62 15.87
N LEU A 408 -8.70 -5.68 14.93
CA LEU A 408 -7.38 -5.18 14.53
C LEU A 408 -6.71 -4.42 15.69
N GLU A 409 -7.43 -3.58 16.43
CA GLU A 409 -6.95 -2.89 17.62
C GLU A 409 -6.45 -3.89 18.69
N MET A 410 -7.18 -4.97 18.90
CA MET A 410 -6.75 -6.02 19.81
C MET A 410 -5.51 -6.75 19.31
N GLY A 411 -5.42 -7.01 18.01
CA GLY A 411 -4.24 -7.57 17.37
C GLY A 411 -2.98 -6.72 17.58
N ASP A 412 -3.12 -5.40 17.48
CA ASP A 412 -2.02 -4.44 17.72
C ASP A 412 -1.63 -4.40 19.19
N ARG A 413 -2.60 -4.28 20.12
CA ARG A 413 -2.33 -4.25 21.58
C ARG A 413 -1.63 -5.51 22.08
N LEU A 414 -1.89 -6.64 21.47
CA LEU A 414 -1.30 -7.93 21.83
C LEU A 414 -0.05 -8.27 21.02
N GLY A 415 0.40 -7.39 20.11
CA GLY A 415 1.59 -7.61 19.28
C GLY A 415 1.46 -8.77 18.29
N LEU A 416 0.23 -9.12 17.87
CA LEU A 416 -0.05 -10.26 17.01
C LEU A 416 0.13 -9.95 15.51
N ARG A 417 0.33 -8.70 15.15
CA ARG A 417 0.48 -8.23 13.77
C ARG A 417 1.95 -8.00 13.42
N ASP A 418 2.79 -9.03 13.62
CA ASP A 418 4.22 -8.99 13.26
C ASP A 418 4.39 -8.72 11.76
N LYS A 419 5.16 -7.69 11.43
CA LYS A 419 5.47 -7.27 10.04
C LYS A 419 6.37 -8.26 9.29
N ASN A 420 7.03 -9.18 9.98
CA ASN A 420 7.87 -10.21 9.39
C ASN A 420 7.13 -11.52 9.11
N VAL A 421 5.88 -11.63 9.54
CA VAL A 421 4.98 -12.74 9.25
C VAL A 421 4.06 -12.35 8.10
N PHE A 422 4.03 -13.18 7.05
CA PHE A 422 3.21 -12.92 5.86
C PHE A 422 2.11 -13.98 5.74
N LYS A 423 0.86 -13.53 5.74
CA LYS A 423 -0.33 -14.35 5.51
C LYS A 423 -1.08 -13.77 4.32
N CYS A 424 -0.99 -14.48 3.21
CA CYS A 424 -1.63 -14.10 1.96
C CYS A 424 -2.80 -15.02 1.64
N LEU A 425 -3.81 -14.50 0.95
CA LEU A 425 -4.96 -15.25 0.45
C LEU A 425 -5.53 -14.56 -0.77
N TRP A 426 -6.41 -15.26 -1.47
CA TRP A 426 -7.29 -14.69 -2.48
C TRP A 426 -8.69 -14.52 -1.92
N ILE A 427 -9.32 -13.39 -2.17
CA ILE A 427 -10.76 -13.21 -1.96
C ILE A 427 -11.44 -13.32 -3.32
N VAL A 428 -12.50 -14.11 -3.38
CA VAL A 428 -13.25 -14.41 -4.61
C VAL A 428 -14.76 -14.30 -4.39
N ASP A 429 -15.55 -14.43 -5.43
CA ASP A 429 -17.02 -14.37 -5.38
C ASP A 429 -17.54 -13.08 -4.73
N PHE A 430 -16.98 -11.92 -5.11
CA PHE A 430 -17.48 -10.61 -4.69
C PHE A 430 -18.93 -10.38 -5.15
N PRO A 431 -19.71 -9.53 -4.47
CA PRO A 431 -20.94 -9.01 -5.05
C PRO A 431 -20.61 -8.22 -6.33
N LEU A 432 -21.41 -8.38 -7.38
CA LEU A 432 -21.20 -7.66 -8.64
C LEU A 432 -21.57 -6.18 -8.50
N PHE A 433 -22.59 -5.92 -7.70
CA PHE A 433 -23.11 -4.57 -7.44
C PHE A 433 -23.16 -4.28 -5.94
N GLU A 434 -23.08 -3.00 -5.61
CA GLU A 434 -23.40 -2.48 -4.30
C GLU A 434 -24.35 -1.28 -4.41
N TRP A 435 -25.17 -1.09 -3.39
CA TRP A 435 -26.09 0.04 -3.33
C TRP A 435 -25.34 1.29 -2.87
N SER A 436 -25.47 2.37 -3.63
CA SER A 436 -24.96 3.69 -3.23
C SER A 436 -26.10 4.53 -2.63
N ASP A 437 -25.96 4.85 -1.34
CA ASP A 437 -26.91 5.75 -0.67
C ASP A 437 -26.79 7.20 -1.20
N GLU A 438 -25.63 7.60 -1.70
CA GLU A 438 -25.39 8.93 -2.29
C GLU A 438 -26.07 9.04 -3.67
N GLU A 439 -25.82 8.05 -4.53
CA GLU A 439 -26.34 8.03 -5.91
C GLU A 439 -27.75 7.43 -6.01
N GLN A 440 -28.28 6.82 -4.95
CA GLN A 440 -29.59 6.15 -4.88
C GLN A 440 -29.78 5.11 -6.00
N ARG A 441 -28.73 4.36 -6.32
CA ARG A 441 -28.71 3.32 -7.36
C ARG A 441 -27.67 2.24 -7.08
N LEU A 442 -27.73 1.16 -7.85
CA LEU A 442 -26.67 0.15 -7.88
C LEU A 442 -25.44 0.70 -8.60
N MET A 443 -24.28 0.45 -8.01
CA MET A 443 -22.97 0.73 -8.56
C MET A 443 -22.21 -0.59 -8.74
N ALA A 444 -21.33 -0.65 -9.73
CA ALA A 444 -20.43 -1.80 -9.86
C ALA A 444 -19.43 -1.81 -8.71
N THR A 445 -19.27 -2.95 -8.05
CA THR A 445 -18.30 -3.11 -6.95
C THR A 445 -16.85 -2.90 -7.42
N HIS A 446 -16.53 -3.34 -8.63
CA HIS A 446 -15.20 -3.16 -9.26
C HIS A 446 -15.31 -2.17 -10.43
N HIS A 447 -15.79 -2.62 -11.57
CA HIS A 447 -16.02 -1.79 -12.76
C HIS A 447 -17.09 -2.39 -13.67
N PRO A 448 -17.69 -1.61 -14.59
CA PRO A 448 -18.82 -2.06 -15.42
C PRO A 448 -18.52 -3.24 -16.37
N PHE A 449 -17.26 -3.55 -16.58
CA PHE A 449 -16.83 -4.64 -17.48
C PHE A 449 -16.57 -5.97 -16.77
N THR A 450 -16.84 -6.04 -15.47
CA THR A 450 -16.65 -7.25 -14.67
C THR A 450 -17.69 -8.30 -15.03
N MET A 451 -17.24 -9.52 -15.35
CA MET A 451 -18.10 -10.64 -15.69
C MET A 451 -18.92 -11.09 -14.48
N PRO A 452 -20.25 -11.18 -14.57
CA PRO A 452 -21.07 -11.85 -13.57
C PRO A 452 -20.72 -13.34 -13.50
N ASN A 453 -20.92 -13.97 -12.35
CA ASN A 453 -20.84 -15.42 -12.26
C ASN A 453 -21.86 -16.04 -13.22
N PRO A 454 -21.47 -16.98 -14.10
CA PRO A 454 -22.38 -17.59 -15.07
C PRO A 454 -23.63 -18.22 -14.44
N ASP A 455 -23.52 -18.75 -13.22
CA ASP A 455 -24.65 -19.36 -12.50
C ASP A 455 -25.69 -18.31 -12.08
N ASP A 456 -25.29 -17.05 -11.95
CA ASP A 456 -26.11 -15.96 -11.42
C ASP A 456 -26.67 -15.02 -12.51
N ILE A 457 -26.32 -15.22 -13.79
CA ILE A 457 -26.72 -14.30 -14.89
C ILE A 457 -28.25 -14.06 -14.94
N LYS A 458 -29.03 -15.08 -14.62
CA LYS A 458 -30.50 -14.97 -14.60
C LYS A 458 -31.03 -14.03 -13.51
N LEU A 459 -30.24 -13.81 -12.46
CA LEU A 459 -30.61 -12.91 -11.36
C LEU A 459 -30.46 -11.43 -11.74
N LEU A 460 -29.78 -11.11 -12.83
CA LEU A 460 -29.63 -9.73 -13.30
C LEU A 460 -30.98 -9.00 -13.56
N ASP A 461 -32.02 -9.75 -13.89
CA ASP A 461 -33.34 -9.19 -14.17
C ASP A 461 -34.19 -8.97 -12.90
N GLU A 462 -34.08 -9.87 -11.92
CA GLU A 462 -35.00 -9.90 -10.77
C GLU A 462 -34.30 -9.51 -9.45
N HIS A 463 -33.04 -9.92 -9.27
CA HIS A 463 -32.29 -9.77 -8.03
C HIS A 463 -30.84 -9.41 -8.30
N PRO A 464 -30.55 -8.27 -8.98
CA PRO A 464 -29.18 -7.89 -9.33
C PRO A 464 -28.25 -7.74 -8.11
N GLU A 465 -28.79 -7.39 -6.94
CA GLU A 465 -28.05 -7.28 -5.68
C GLU A 465 -27.49 -8.61 -5.16
N GLN A 466 -27.94 -9.74 -5.70
CA GLN A 466 -27.49 -11.09 -5.31
C GLN A 466 -26.48 -11.69 -6.29
N VAL A 467 -26.22 -11.01 -7.42
CA VAL A 467 -25.30 -11.49 -8.44
C VAL A 467 -23.86 -11.40 -7.94
N ARG A 468 -23.14 -12.52 -8.03
CA ARG A 468 -21.70 -12.56 -7.74
C ARG A 468 -20.89 -12.18 -8.97
N ALA A 469 -19.74 -11.60 -8.74
CA ALA A 469 -18.74 -11.26 -9.75
C ALA A 469 -17.69 -12.37 -9.89
N LYS A 470 -17.18 -12.56 -11.08
CA LYS A 470 -15.93 -13.28 -11.36
C LYS A 470 -14.74 -12.34 -11.12
N ALA A 471 -14.65 -11.84 -9.89
CA ALA A 471 -13.59 -10.96 -9.42
C ALA A 471 -12.77 -11.64 -8.32
N TYR A 472 -11.53 -11.21 -8.18
CA TYR A 472 -10.55 -11.78 -7.25
C TYR A 472 -9.56 -10.71 -6.80
N ASP A 473 -9.29 -10.68 -5.48
CA ASP A 473 -8.30 -9.81 -4.87
C ASP A 473 -7.22 -10.61 -4.16
N PHE A 474 -5.97 -10.23 -4.38
CA PHE A 474 -4.82 -10.72 -3.63
C PHE A 474 -4.64 -9.87 -2.39
N VAL A 475 -4.77 -10.51 -1.24
CA VAL A 475 -4.67 -9.88 0.08
C VAL A 475 -3.46 -10.40 0.82
N CYS A 476 -2.69 -9.51 1.45
CA CYS A 476 -1.58 -9.85 2.32
C CYS A 476 -1.67 -9.02 3.61
N ASN A 477 -1.70 -9.69 4.76
CA ASN A 477 -1.65 -9.04 6.09
C ASN A 477 -2.73 -7.97 6.33
N GLY A 478 -3.93 -8.17 5.81
CA GLY A 478 -5.01 -7.20 5.95
C GLY A 478 -4.99 -6.06 4.93
N ILE A 479 -4.16 -6.17 3.90
CA ILE A 479 -4.01 -5.16 2.85
C ILE A 479 -4.30 -5.83 1.49
N GLU A 480 -5.20 -5.25 0.73
CA GLU A 480 -5.39 -5.55 -0.69
C GLU A 480 -4.18 -5.06 -1.46
N VAL A 481 -3.42 -5.98 -2.01
CA VAL A 481 -2.21 -5.70 -2.79
C VAL A 481 -2.52 -5.53 -4.26
N GLY A 482 -3.50 -6.26 -4.75
CA GLY A 482 -3.96 -6.19 -6.12
C GLY A 482 -5.28 -6.90 -6.32
N GLY A 483 -5.98 -6.53 -7.35
CA GLY A 483 -7.28 -7.11 -7.68
C GLY A 483 -7.55 -7.13 -9.18
N GLY A 484 -8.50 -7.95 -9.58
CA GLY A 484 -8.88 -8.11 -10.95
C GLY A 484 -10.18 -8.88 -11.16
N SER A 485 -10.52 -9.12 -12.40
CA SER A 485 -11.73 -9.88 -12.75
C SER A 485 -11.61 -10.51 -14.14
N LEU A 486 -12.50 -11.45 -14.41
CA LEU A 486 -12.87 -11.76 -15.80
C LEU A 486 -13.64 -10.58 -16.38
N ARG A 487 -13.49 -10.38 -17.70
CA ARG A 487 -14.17 -9.29 -18.40
C ARG A 487 -15.33 -9.82 -19.23
N ILE A 488 -16.39 -9.04 -19.30
CA ILE A 488 -17.45 -9.28 -20.25
C ILE A 488 -16.88 -9.04 -21.66
N HIS A 489 -17.08 -10.00 -22.55
CA HIS A 489 -16.71 -9.91 -23.97
C HIS A 489 -17.92 -10.09 -24.89
N ASP A 490 -19.08 -10.44 -24.34
CA ASP A 490 -20.36 -10.51 -25.02
C ASP A 490 -21.07 -9.14 -24.98
N THR A 491 -21.44 -8.63 -26.16
CA THR A 491 -22.02 -7.30 -26.29
C THR A 491 -23.41 -7.19 -25.64
N GLN A 492 -24.22 -8.24 -25.73
CA GLN A 492 -25.58 -8.21 -25.16
C GLN A 492 -25.55 -8.23 -23.64
N LEU A 493 -24.67 -9.05 -23.08
CA LEU A 493 -24.46 -9.06 -21.63
C LEU A 493 -23.92 -7.72 -21.13
N GLN A 494 -23.00 -7.07 -21.88
CA GLN A 494 -22.47 -5.76 -21.52
C GLN A 494 -23.54 -4.66 -21.57
N GLU A 495 -24.42 -4.68 -22.56
CA GLU A 495 -25.57 -3.78 -22.64
C GLU A 495 -26.51 -3.97 -21.46
N LYS A 496 -26.77 -5.22 -21.06
CA LYS A 496 -27.59 -5.53 -19.88
C LYS A 496 -26.93 -5.01 -18.58
N MET A 497 -25.62 -5.14 -18.44
CA MET A 497 -24.89 -4.57 -17.29
C MET A 497 -25.04 -3.06 -17.21
N PHE A 498 -24.93 -2.34 -18.33
CA PHE A 498 -25.14 -0.90 -18.36
C PHE A 498 -26.57 -0.51 -17.97
N GLU A 499 -27.57 -1.27 -18.42
CA GLU A 499 -28.96 -1.06 -18.03
C GLU A 499 -29.15 -1.16 -16.51
N VAL A 500 -28.64 -2.23 -15.88
CA VAL A 500 -28.71 -2.44 -14.41
C VAL A 500 -28.01 -1.31 -13.65
N LEU A 501 -26.91 -0.79 -14.18
CA LEU A 501 -26.17 0.34 -13.60
C LEU A 501 -26.83 1.70 -13.86
N GLY A 502 -27.97 1.74 -14.59
CA GLY A 502 -28.74 2.96 -14.86
C GLY A 502 -28.18 3.82 -16.00
N PHE A 503 -27.33 3.27 -16.86
CA PHE A 503 -26.92 3.97 -18.08
C PHE A 503 -28.03 3.94 -19.13
N THR A 504 -28.26 5.06 -19.80
CA THR A 504 -29.02 5.06 -21.05
C THR A 504 -28.13 4.57 -22.20
N PRO A 505 -28.70 4.02 -23.29
CA PRO A 505 -27.91 3.64 -24.46
C PRO A 505 -27.02 4.76 -24.99
N GLU A 506 -27.49 6.02 -24.95
CA GLU A 506 -26.75 7.19 -25.38
C GLU A 506 -25.57 7.49 -24.46
N SER A 507 -25.76 7.43 -23.13
CA SER A 507 -24.70 7.68 -22.15
C SER A 507 -23.63 6.57 -22.17
N ALA A 508 -24.04 5.32 -22.28
CA ALA A 508 -23.12 4.18 -22.43
C ALA A 508 -22.30 4.29 -23.73
N LYS A 509 -22.96 4.67 -24.84
CA LYS A 509 -22.27 4.90 -26.13
C LYS A 509 -21.31 6.09 -26.06
N ALA A 510 -21.67 7.16 -25.41
CA ALA A 510 -20.80 8.35 -25.27
C ALA A 510 -19.53 8.03 -24.48
N GLN A 511 -19.62 7.22 -23.43
CA GLN A 511 -18.51 6.90 -22.55
C GLN A 511 -17.68 5.70 -23.00
N PHE A 512 -18.34 4.63 -23.45
CA PHE A 512 -17.73 3.32 -23.73
C PHE A 512 -17.92 2.83 -25.18
N GLY A 513 -18.50 3.68 -26.05
CA GLY A 513 -18.84 3.30 -27.42
C GLY A 513 -17.65 2.80 -28.24
N PHE A 514 -16.45 3.32 -28.00
CA PHE A 514 -15.22 2.86 -28.65
C PHE A 514 -14.88 1.40 -28.29
N LEU A 515 -15.03 1.02 -27.02
CA LEU A 515 -14.76 -0.33 -26.54
C LEU A 515 -15.86 -1.31 -27.02
N MET A 516 -17.14 -0.91 -26.87
CA MET A 516 -18.29 -1.68 -27.37
C MET A 516 -18.20 -1.91 -28.89
N ASN A 517 -17.71 -0.92 -29.63
CA ASN A 517 -17.50 -1.08 -31.05
C ASN A 517 -16.35 -2.05 -31.37
N ALA A 518 -15.27 -2.02 -30.60
CA ALA A 518 -14.16 -2.96 -30.75
C ALA A 518 -14.60 -4.42 -30.53
N PHE A 519 -15.46 -4.66 -29.56
CA PHE A 519 -15.97 -6.01 -29.24
C PHE A 519 -16.76 -6.65 -30.41
N LYS A 520 -17.35 -5.85 -31.30
CA LYS A 520 -18.03 -6.35 -32.50
C LYS A 520 -17.07 -7.02 -33.50
N TYR A 521 -15.77 -6.80 -33.36
CA TYR A 521 -14.76 -7.39 -34.24
C TYR A 521 -14.08 -8.63 -33.63
N GLY A 522 -14.71 -9.28 -32.66
CA GLY A 522 -14.25 -10.55 -32.12
C GLY A 522 -13.36 -10.39 -30.89
N ALA A 523 -13.91 -9.89 -29.79
CA ALA A 523 -13.22 -9.86 -28.52
C ALA A 523 -13.04 -11.28 -27.95
N PRO A 524 -11.82 -11.69 -27.57
CA PRO A 524 -11.60 -12.98 -26.93
C PRO A 524 -12.14 -12.95 -25.48
N PRO A 525 -12.44 -14.10 -24.85
CA PRO A 525 -12.51 -14.17 -23.38
C PRO A 525 -11.20 -13.67 -22.81
N HIS A 526 -11.26 -12.73 -21.86
CA HIS A 526 -10.04 -12.15 -21.28
C HIS A 526 -10.24 -11.77 -19.81
N ALA A 527 -9.14 -11.66 -19.12
CA ALA A 527 -9.10 -11.39 -17.69
C ALA A 527 -7.80 -10.69 -17.32
N GLY A 528 -7.82 -9.90 -16.27
CA GLY A 528 -6.63 -9.19 -15.84
C GLY A 528 -6.61 -8.93 -14.35
N LEU A 529 -5.46 -8.42 -13.93
CA LEU A 529 -5.16 -8.06 -12.55
C LEU A 529 -4.25 -6.83 -12.55
N ALA A 530 -4.39 -5.99 -11.53
CA ALA A 530 -3.45 -4.92 -11.25
C ALA A 530 -2.96 -5.01 -9.81
N PHE A 531 -1.64 -5.08 -9.60
CA PHE A 531 -1.03 -4.94 -8.29
C PHE A 531 -0.62 -3.49 -8.04
N GLY A 532 -0.95 -2.96 -6.87
CA GLY A 532 -0.39 -1.69 -6.41
C GLY A 532 1.09 -1.86 -6.04
N LEU A 533 1.99 -1.45 -6.92
CA LEU A 533 3.44 -1.60 -6.69
C LEU A 533 3.88 -0.92 -5.39
N ASP A 534 3.36 0.27 -5.11
CA ASP A 534 3.71 1.02 -3.90
C ASP A 534 3.30 0.26 -2.62
N ARG A 535 2.10 -0.31 -2.59
CA ARG A 535 1.63 -1.16 -1.49
C ARG A 535 2.46 -2.43 -1.35
N PHE A 536 2.75 -3.09 -2.47
CA PHE A 536 3.52 -4.32 -2.45
C PHE A 536 4.94 -4.08 -1.92
N VAL A 537 5.61 -3.02 -2.36
CA VAL A 537 6.93 -2.61 -1.84
C VAL A 537 6.85 -2.27 -0.35
N SER A 538 5.81 -1.56 0.11
CA SER A 538 5.67 -1.19 1.52
C SER A 538 5.50 -2.42 2.42
N ILE A 539 4.73 -3.42 2.00
CA ILE A 539 4.59 -4.70 2.71
C ILE A 539 5.94 -5.42 2.77
N MET A 540 6.63 -5.53 1.64
CA MET A 540 7.93 -6.20 1.55
C MET A 540 9.00 -5.49 2.38
N ALA A 541 8.92 -4.18 2.56
CA ALA A 541 9.83 -3.38 3.38
C ALA A 541 9.39 -3.28 4.86
N GLY A 542 8.17 -3.72 5.22
CA GLY A 542 7.63 -3.58 6.57
C GLY A 542 7.29 -2.13 6.96
N LEU A 543 6.91 -1.29 5.97
CA LEU A 543 6.60 0.13 6.16
C LEU A 543 5.13 0.34 6.53
N ASP A 544 4.86 1.41 7.26
CA ASP A 544 3.50 1.83 7.64
C ASP A 544 2.86 2.77 6.61
N SER A 545 3.66 3.34 5.72
CA SER A 545 3.21 4.27 4.68
C SER A 545 3.86 3.99 3.34
N ILE A 546 3.08 4.04 2.26
CA ILE A 546 3.61 3.95 0.89
C ILE A 546 4.49 5.14 0.51
N ARG A 547 4.41 6.27 1.20
CA ARG A 547 5.26 7.45 0.96
C ARG A 547 6.74 7.16 1.10
N ASP A 548 7.10 6.23 1.99
CA ASP A 548 8.49 5.87 2.23
C ASP A 548 9.11 5.02 1.11
N CYS A 549 8.29 4.45 0.22
CA CYS A 549 8.74 3.72 -0.97
C CYS A 549 8.50 4.48 -2.30
N ILE A 550 8.13 5.76 -2.23
CA ILE A 550 7.98 6.68 -3.37
C ILE A 550 9.07 7.75 -3.26
N ALA A 551 9.79 7.99 -4.36
CA ALA A 551 10.91 8.95 -4.34
C ALA A 551 10.45 10.37 -3.98
N PHE A 552 9.37 10.85 -4.62
CA PHE A 552 8.81 12.18 -4.42
C PHE A 552 7.30 12.09 -4.18
N PRO A 553 6.86 11.72 -2.95
CA PRO A 553 5.44 11.59 -2.63
C PRO A 553 4.79 12.95 -2.38
N LYS A 554 3.45 13.01 -2.48
CA LYS A 554 2.67 14.13 -1.98
C LYS A 554 2.43 14.01 -0.47
N ASN A 555 2.27 15.13 0.20
CA ASN A 555 1.89 15.18 1.63
C ASN A 555 0.40 14.81 1.84
N ASN A 556 -0.08 14.87 3.08
CA ASN A 556 -1.47 14.56 3.42
C ASN A 556 -2.50 15.51 2.79
N SER A 557 -2.06 16.70 2.34
CA SER A 557 -2.90 17.70 1.64
C SER A 557 -2.82 17.56 0.12
N GLY A 558 -2.19 16.52 -0.42
CA GLY A 558 -2.01 16.31 -1.85
C GLY A 558 -0.96 17.22 -2.49
N ARG A 559 -0.13 17.90 -1.70
CA ARG A 559 0.88 18.83 -2.21
C ARG A 559 2.27 18.20 -2.29
N ASP A 560 2.98 18.52 -3.35
CA ASP A 560 4.43 18.41 -3.41
C ASP A 560 5.04 19.69 -2.83
N VAL A 561 5.50 19.61 -1.59
CA VAL A 561 6.05 20.80 -0.88
C VAL A 561 7.47 21.14 -1.31
N MET A 562 8.14 20.27 -2.05
CA MET A 562 9.47 20.53 -2.62
C MET A 562 9.37 21.32 -3.93
N LEU A 563 8.43 20.93 -4.81
CA LEU A 563 8.19 21.57 -6.09
C LEU A 563 7.12 22.68 -6.04
N ASP A 564 6.49 22.87 -4.88
CA ASP A 564 5.35 23.77 -4.67
C ASP A 564 4.19 23.49 -5.66
N ALA A 565 3.85 22.21 -5.83
CA ALA A 565 2.76 21.78 -6.70
C ALA A 565 1.56 21.26 -5.87
N PRO A 566 0.29 21.53 -6.27
CA PRO A 566 -0.10 22.39 -7.39
C PRO A 566 0.20 23.87 -7.14
N SER A 567 0.44 24.61 -8.21
CA SER A 567 0.75 26.05 -8.19
C SER A 567 -0.19 26.82 -9.11
N PHE A 568 -0.22 28.13 -8.94
CA PHE A 568 -0.95 28.99 -9.86
C PHE A 568 -0.28 29.00 -11.24
N ILE A 569 -1.09 29.03 -12.29
CA ILE A 569 -0.65 29.26 -13.66
C ILE A 569 -0.73 30.74 -13.97
N ASP A 570 0.18 31.26 -14.81
CA ASP A 570 0.14 32.65 -15.19
C ASP A 570 -1.03 32.96 -16.14
N GLN A 571 -1.46 34.24 -16.15
CA GLN A 571 -2.63 34.69 -16.90
C GLN A 571 -2.50 34.45 -18.40
N LYS A 572 -1.30 34.55 -18.94
CA LYS A 572 -1.04 34.31 -20.37
C LYS A 572 -1.40 32.86 -20.78
N GLN A 573 -1.05 31.88 -19.93
CA GLN A 573 -1.41 30.48 -20.19
C GLN A 573 -2.93 30.26 -20.09
N LEU A 574 -3.60 30.91 -19.13
CA LEU A 574 -5.06 30.84 -19.03
C LEU A 574 -5.73 31.45 -20.26
N ASP A 575 -5.23 32.60 -20.74
CA ASP A 575 -5.74 33.28 -21.95
C ASP A 575 -5.54 32.40 -23.21
N GLU A 576 -4.37 31.76 -23.35
CA GLU A 576 -4.08 30.83 -24.44
C GLU A 576 -4.96 29.57 -24.42
N LEU A 577 -5.42 29.16 -23.25
CA LEU A 577 -6.34 28.03 -23.04
C LEU A 577 -7.81 28.43 -23.09
N GLU A 578 -8.13 29.73 -23.20
CA GLU A 578 -9.48 30.28 -23.11
C GLU A 578 -10.23 29.92 -21.81
N ILE A 579 -9.49 29.81 -20.68
CA ILE A 579 -10.00 29.40 -19.36
C ILE A 579 -10.06 30.63 -18.43
N LYS A 580 -11.16 30.75 -17.70
CA LYS A 580 -11.32 31.72 -16.60
C LYS A 580 -11.47 30.97 -15.28
N LEU A 581 -10.79 31.46 -14.25
CA LEU A 581 -10.94 30.93 -12.89
C LEU A 581 -12.11 31.64 -12.20
N ASP A 582 -13.05 30.84 -11.68
CA ASP A 582 -14.16 31.33 -10.84
C ASP A 582 -13.90 30.80 -9.41
N LEU A 583 -13.04 31.50 -8.68
CA LEU A 583 -12.67 31.15 -7.32
C LEU A 583 -13.76 31.65 -6.36
N LYS A 584 -14.41 30.73 -5.65
CA LYS A 584 -15.27 31.09 -4.52
C LYS A 584 -14.40 31.67 -3.41
N ALA A 585 -14.79 32.84 -2.93
CA ALA A 585 -14.10 33.60 -1.87
C ALA A 585 -14.14 32.83 -0.53
#